data_e89d98617c748ca19597628fed5b18a8
#
_entry.id   e89d98617c748ca19597628fed5b18a8
#
_cell.length_a   1.000
_cell.length_b   1.000
_cell.length_c   1.000
_cell.angle_alpha   90.00
_cell.angle_beta   90.00
_cell.angle_gamma   90.00
#
_symmetry.space_group_name_H-M   'P 1'
#
loop_
_entity.id
_entity.type
_entity.pdbx_description
1 polymer ?
#
loop_
_entity_poly.entity_id
_entity_poly.type
_entity_poly.pdbx_seq_one_letter_code
_entity_poly.pdbx_strand_id
1 'polypeptide(L)'
;MAKKNKSWEHRLAGSPDELAMNFVESLSYDKRLYKYDIVGSIAHSAMLADVGLITKKEADQIKKGLLDVAEEIEAGKFRFDIVYEDIHMAIEAALTAKIGDAGKKLHTGRSRNDQVATDMRLWMRDEIASLQGKIANLQKAFVALAEKYTDDVMPAYTHLQRAQPVTIASYLLSFVEMLARDHCRLSNCSAIMNVSPLGCGAVAGSTLPLDRNNTAKRLGFDGIMNNSLDGMSDRDFCAEFIFDCSLIATHLSRLAEDFIIFSTSEFDFIRVADKYCTSSSMMPQKRNPDMLELIRGKSAGVIGCLTAMLTMLKGQPSTYNRDMQ
;
A
#
# COMPACT_ATOMS: atom_id res chain seq x y z
N MET A 1 37.42 -8.84 -0.83
CA MET A 1 36.02 -8.45 -0.59
C MET A 1 35.65 -8.86 0.84
N ALA A 2 35.34 -7.94 1.72
CA ALA A 2 34.91 -8.27 3.08
C ALA A 2 33.63 -9.12 3.00
N LYS A 3 33.58 -10.25 3.71
CA LYS A 3 32.35 -11.05 3.85
C LYS A 3 31.26 -10.16 4.43
N LYS A 4 30.22 -9.93 3.67
CA LYS A 4 29.00 -9.23 4.15
C LYS A 4 28.27 -10.25 5.04
N ASN A 5 28.38 -10.12 6.36
CA ASN A 5 27.67 -10.98 7.29
C ASN A 5 26.30 -10.35 7.61
N LYS A 6 25.24 -11.10 7.43
CA LYS A 6 23.90 -10.72 7.89
C LYS A 6 23.89 -10.67 9.43
N SER A 7 23.08 -9.80 10.03
CA SER A 7 23.05 -9.57 11.48
C SER A 7 22.72 -10.85 12.29
N TRP A 8 22.07 -11.85 11.69
CA TRP A 8 21.65 -13.12 12.32
C TRP A 8 22.55 -14.33 11.97
N GLU A 9 23.57 -14.18 11.10
CA GLU A 9 24.42 -15.30 10.66
C GLU A 9 25.36 -15.85 11.74
N HIS A 10 25.54 -15.16 12.85
CA HIS A 10 26.55 -15.53 13.88
C HIS A 10 26.36 -16.92 14.52
N ARG A 11 25.17 -17.54 14.39
CA ARG A 11 24.85 -18.86 14.96
C ARG A 11 24.75 -19.98 13.92
N LEU A 12 24.84 -19.65 12.65
CA LEU A 12 24.69 -20.64 11.57
C LEU A 12 26.08 -21.05 11.05
N ALA A 13 26.30 -22.35 10.92
CA ALA A 13 27.51 -22.90 10.33
C ALA A 13 27.35 -22.91 8.80
N GLY A 14 28.12 -22.07 8.10
CA GLY A 14 28.13 -22.00 6.64
C GLY A 14 27.42 -20.77 6.06
N SER A 15 27.63 -20.55 4.76
CA SER A 15 26.91 -19.52 4.00
C SER A 15 25.53 -20.01 3.59
N PRO A 16 24.51 -19.14 3.54
CA PRO A 16 23.19 -19.50 3.01
C PRO A 16 23.28 -20.04 1.58
N ASP A 17 22.46 -21.03 1.27
CA ASP A 17 22.30 -21.56 -0.06
C ASP A 17 21.67 -20.50 -0.98
N GLU A 18 22.16 -20.39 -2.23
CA GLU A 18 21.71 -19.37 -3.18
C GLU A 18 20.23 -19.53 -3.54
N LEU A 19 19.74 -20.76 -3.71
CA LEU A 19 18.34 -21.03 -4.00
C LEU A 19 17.45 -20.61 -2.81
N ALA A 20 17.90 -20.91 -1.58
CA ALA A 20 17.20 -20.49 -0.37
C ALA A 20 17.18 -18.96 -0.24
N MET A 21 18.28 -18.27 -0.54
CA MET A 21 18.33 -16.80 -0.53
C MET A 21 17.35 -16.19 -1.54
N ASN A 22 17.31 -16.72 -2.76
CA ASN A 22 16.38 -16.26 -3.80
C ASN A 22 14.92 -16.52 -3.44
N PHE A 23 14.64 -17.56 -2.66
CA PHE A 23 13.28 -17.90 -2.23
C PHE A 23 12.78 -17.04 -1.07
N VAL A 24 13.68 -16.59 -0.19
CA VAL A 24 13.29 -15.85 1.03
C VAL A 24 13.44 -14.33 0.91
N GLU A 25 14.04 -13.82 -0.16
CA GLU A 25 14.23 -12.39 -0.33
C GLU A 25 12.90 -11.68 -0.57
N SER A 26 12.77 -10.49 -0.03
CA SER A 26 11.64 -9.59 -0.26
C SER A 26 12.05 -8.27 -0.92
N LEU A 27 13.34 -8.03 -1.06
CA LEU A 27 13.91 -6.77 -1.58
C LEU A 27 13.38 -6.42 -2.98
N SER A 28 13.08 -7.42 -3.80
CA SER A 28 12.55 -7.22 -5.16
C SER A 28 11.23 -6.45 -5.17
N TYR A 29 10.39 -6.57 -4.13
CA TYR A 29 9.08 -5.92 -4.02
C TYR A 29 8.97 -4.96 -2.83
N ASP A 30 9.65 -5.19 -1.69
CA ASP A 30 9.56 -4.34 -0.51
C ASP A 30 10.39 -3.05 -0.61
N LYS A 31 11.29 -2.95 -1.58
CA LYS A 31 12.06 -1.71 -1.84
C LYS A 31 11.19 -0.45 -1.95
N ARG A 32 9.91 -0.57 -2.27
CA ARG A 32 8.94 0.53 -2.27
C ARG A 32 8.69 1.13 -0.90
N LEU A 33 9.01 0.40 0.17
CA LEU A 33 8.82 0.83 1.56
C LEU A 33 9.96 1.71 2.09
N TYR A 34 11.03 1.95 1.31
CA TYR A 34 12.22 2.66 1.78
C TYR A 34 11.93 4.00 2.46
N LYS A 35 10.97 4.78 1.94
CA LYS A 35 10.59 6.08 2.52
C LYS A 35 10.05 5.93 3.94
N TYR A 36 9.22 4.93 4.15
CA TYR A 36 8.54 4.66 5.41
C TYR A 36 9.49 4.09 6.44
N ASP A 37 10.38 3.19 6.02
CA ASP A 37 11.47 2.69 6.88
C ASP A 37 12.39 3.82 7.34
N ILE A 38 12.78 4.73 6.45
CA ILE A 38 13.61 5.88 6.79
C ILE A 38 12.90 6.81 7.77
N VAL A 39 11.63 7.14 7.52
CA VAL A 39 10.83 8.01 8.40
C VAL A 39 10.63 7.33 9.77
N GLY A 40 10.27 6.06 9.80
CA GLY A 40 10.14 5.25 11.01
C GLY A 40 11.43 5.19 11.80
N SER A 41 12.56 4.97 11.11
CA SER A 41 13.90 4.90 11.70
C SER A 41 14.37 6.24 12.26
N ILE A 42 14.07 7.36 11.61
CA ILE A 42 14.35 8.71 12.14
C ILE A 42 13.55 8.97 13.41
N ALA A 43 12.26 8.65 13.42
CA ALA A 43 11.42 8.83 14.61
C ALA A 43 11.89 7.95 15.78
N HIS A 44 12.26 6.70 15.48
CA HIS A 44 12.80 5.77 16.47
C HIS A 44 14.11 6.25 17.07
N SER A 45 15.08 6.66 16.25
CA SER A 45 16.37 7.16 16.73
C SER A 45 16.23 8.45 17.58
N ALA A 46 15.30 9.32 17.21
CA ALA A 46 15.00 10.52 17.99
C ALA A 46 14.43 10.16 19.38
N MET A 47 13.51 9.19 19.45
CA MET A 47 12.97 8.67 20.70
C MET A 47 14.09 8.04 21.56
N LEU A 48 14.98 7.24 20.96
CA LEU A 48 16.11 6.64 21.69
C LEU A 48 17.00 7.70 22.34
N ALA A 49 17.19 8.84 21.68
CA ALA A 49 17.93 9.97 22.26
C ALA A 49 17.15 10.68 23.38
N ASP A 50 15.83 10.84 23.22
CA ASP A 50 14.98 11.48 24.23
C ASP A 50 14.96 10.68 25.55
N VAL A 51 14.98 9.33 25.46
CA VAL A 51 15.05 8.46 26.63
C VAL A 51 16.48 8.14 27.10
N GLY A 52 17.49 8.72 26.47
CA GLY A 52 18.90 8.59 26.90
C GLY A 52 19.60 7.28 26.52
N LEU A 53 19.04 6.46 25.62
CA LEU A 53 19.66 5.23 25.15
C LEU A 53 20.76 5.48 24.13
N ILE A 54 20.68 6.58 23.38
CA ILE A 54 21.73 7.10 22.53
C ILE A 54 21.90 8.60 22.79
N THR A 55 23.00 9.17 22.35
CA THR A 55 23.21 10.63 22.46
C THR A 55 22.45 11.37 21.35
N LYS A 56 22.14 12.65 21.57
CA LYS A 56 21.55 13.53 20.54
C LYS A 56 22.44 13.59 19.29
N LYS A 57 23.77 13.65 19.48
CA LYS A 57 24.73 13.65 18.39
C LYS A 57 24.62 12.40 17.52
N GLU A 58 24.47 11.23 18.12
CA GLU A 58 24.28 9.97 17.40
C GLU A 58 22.92 9.94 16.65
N ALA A 59 21.86 10.42 17.26
CA ALA A 59 20.56 10.55 16.59
C ALA A 59 20.62 11.50 15.39
N ASP A 60 21.31 12.62 15.49
CA ASP A 60 21.52 13.55 14.37
C ASP A 60 22.37 12.92 13.24
N GLN A 61 23.40 12.15 13.60
CA GLN A 61 24.19 11.40 12.63
C GLN A 61 23.35 10.34 11.90
N ILE A 62 22.52 9.57 12.63
CA ILE A 62 21.59 8.59 12.08
C ILE A 62 20.61 9.26 11.14
N LYS A 63 19.96 10.35 11.58
CA LYS A 63 19.02 11.11 10.75
C LYS A 63 19.66 11.58 9.45
N LYS A 64 20.84 12.21 9.53
CA LYS A 64 21.56 12.67 8.33
C LYS A 64 21.92 11.52 7.40
N GLY A 65 22.49 10.44 7.94
CA GLY A 65 22.88 9.28 7.14
C GLY A 65 21.68 8.60 6.46
N LEU A 66 20.52 8.54 7.12
CA LEU A 66 19.28 8.00 6.52
C LEU A 66 18.75 8.89 5.39
N LEU A 67 18.82 10.23 5.55
CA LEU A 67 18.45 11.16 4.48
C LEU A 67 19.40 11.04 3.27
N ASP A 68 20.71 10.90 3.52
CA ASP A 68 21.69 10.66 2.46
C ASP A 68 21.40 9.34 1.71
N VAL A 69 20.93 8.28 2.42
CA VAL A 69 20.49 7.03 1.79
C VAL A 69 19.23 7.23 0.95
N ALA A 70 18.25 8.02 1.45
CA ALA A 70 17.04 8.34 0.68
C ALA A 70 17.39 9.06 -0.63
N GLU A 71 18.27 10.06 -0.58
CA GLU A 71 18.72 10.79 -1.78
C GLU A 71 19.42 9.87 -2.79
N GLU A 72 20.22 8.91 -2.33
CA GLU A 72 20.85 7.92 -3.22
C GLU A 72 19.82 7.01 -3.90
N ILE A 73 18.78 6.59 -3.16
CA ILE A 73 17.69 5.78 -3.72
C ILE A 73 16.91 6.59 -4.78
N GLU A 74 16.52 7.82 -4.46
CA GLU A 74 15.77 8.71 -5.37
C GLU A 74 16.56 9.07 -6.62
N ALA A 75 17.88 9.25 -6.48
CA ALA A 75 18.78 9.50 -7.60
C ALA A 75 19.11 8.25 -8.44
N GLY A 76 18.58 7.06 -8.07
CA GLY A 76 18.88 5.79 -8.75
C GLY A 76 20.32 5.31 -8.57
N LYS A 77 21.04 5.82 -7.57
CA LYS A 77 22.44 5.48 -7.27
C LYS A 77 22.58 4.36 -6.24
N PHE A 78 21.52 4.08 -5.52
CA PHE A 78 21.50 3.03 -4.50
C PHE A 78 21.42 1.66 -5.17
N ARG A 79 22.34 0.76 -4.79
CA ARG A 79 22.35 -0.60 -5.28
C ARG A 79 21.54 -1.51 -4.35
N PHE A 80 20.39 -1.98 -4.84
CA PHE A 80 19.63 -3.03 -4.19
C PHE A 80 20.29 -4.39 -4.44
N ASP A 81 20.92 -4.93 -3.40
CA ASP A 81 21.67 -6.20 -3.48
C ASP A 81 20.89 -7.24 -2.67
N ILE A 82 20.40 -8.27 -3.34
CA ILE A 82 19.58 -9.37 -2.79
C ILE A 82 20.24 -10.06 -1.57
N VAL A 83 21.55 -9.93 -1.40
CA VAL A 83 22.25 -10.43 -0.22
C VAL A 83 21.72 -9.83 1.08
N TYR A 84 21.06 -8.67 1.03
CA TYR A 84 20.46 -8.04 2.20
C TYR A 84 19.04 -8.54 2.51
N GLU A 85 18.47 -9.41 1.70
CA GLU A 85 17.18 -10.06 1.94
C GLU A 85 15.99 -9.11 1.88
N ASP A 86 15.97 -7.98 2.60
CA ASP A 86 14.92 -6.98 2.66
C ASP A 86 15.46 -5.54 2.56
N ILE A 87 14.56 -4.58 2.32
CA ILE A 87 14.90 -3.15 2.22
C ILE A 87 15.44 -2.61 3.53
N HIS A 88 14.94 -3.07 4.65
CA HIS A 88 15.34 -2.61 5.98
C HIS A 88 16.79 -2.95 6.27
N MET A 89 17.20 -4.16 5.94
CA MET A 89 18.61 -4.58 6.08
C MET A 89 19.53 -3.84 5.10
N ALA A 90 19.05 -3.58 3.88
CA ALA A 90 19.80 -2.82 2.89
C ALA A 90 20.06 -1.38 3.36
N ILE A 91 19.03 -0.70 3.92
CA ILE A 91 19.15 0.65 4.48
C ILE A 91 20.07 0.66 5.71
N GLU A 92 19.89 -0.28 6.64
CA GLU A 92 20.73 -0.37 7.85
C GLU A 92 22.21 -0.62 7.52
N ALA A 93 22.48 -1.48 6.54
CA ALA A 93 23.84 -1.73 6.07
C ALA A 93 24.46 -0.49 5.40
N ALA A 94 23.70 0.21 4.56
CA ALA A 94 24.14 1.45 3.92
C ALA A 94 24.41 2.55 4.94
N LEU A 95 23.51 2.72 5.91
CA LEU A 95 23.68 3.65 7.02
C LEU A 95 24.94 3.34 7.81
N THR A 96 25.13 2.08 8.20
CA THR A 96 26.32 1.66 8.97
C THR A 96 27.62 1.89 8.20
N ALA A 97 27.61 1.65 6.87
CA ALA A 97 28.76 1.94 6.02
C ALA A 97 29.10 3.44 5.98
N LYS A 98 28.11 4.33 6.09
CA LYS A 98 28.29 5.80 6.06
C LYS A 98 28.73 6.37 7.40
N ILE A 99 28.14 5.94 8.51
CA ILE A 99 28.32 6.59 9.81
C ILE A 99 28.95 5.69 10.89
N GLY A 100 29.32 4.45 10.55
CA GLY A 100 30.02 3.54 11.45
C GLY A 100 29.18 3.07 12.65
N ASP A 101 29.78 3.08 13.86
CA ASP A 101 29.15 2.51 15.07
C ASP A 101 27.84 3.18 15.49
N ALA A 102 27.64 4.45 15.17
CA ALA A 102 26.37 5.13 15.43
C ALA A 102 25.21 4.47 14.64
N GLY A 103 25.47 4.01 13.41
CA GLY A 103 24.48 3.32 12.59
C GLY A 103 24.00 1.99 13.19
N LYS A 104 24.89 1.25 13.83
CA LYS A 104 24.56 -0.02 14.50
C LYS A 104 23.59 0.15 15.68
N LYS A 105 23.49 1.34 16.25
CA LYS A 105 22.59 1.65 17.36
C LYS A 105 21.13 1.86 16.92
N LEU A 106 20.88 2.02 15.63
CA LEU A 106 19.54 2.26 15.11
C LEU A 106 18.55 1.16 15.50
N HIS A 107 18.98 -0.10 15.54
CA HIS A 107 18.12 -1.26 15.84
C HIS A 107 17.86 -1.47 17.34
N THR A 108 18.38 -0.59 18.23
CA THR A 108 18.22 -0.72 19.69
C THR A 108 16.75 -0.77 20.08
N GLY A 109 16.33 -1.84 20.77
CA GLY A 109 14.96 -2.02 21.26
C GLY A 109 13.90 -2.26 20.18
N ARG A 110 14.28 -2.48 18.92
CA ARG A 110 13.39 -2.71 17.79
C ARG A 110 13.53 -4.14 17.26
N SER A 111 12.46 -4.72 16.77
CA SER A 111 12.45 -5.95 15.97
C SER A 111 12.13 -5.64 14.51
N ARG A 112 12.55 -6.51 13.59
CA ARG A 112 12.08 -6.46 12.20
C ARG A 112 10.55 -6.56 12.13
N ASN A 113 9.92 -7.29 13.04
CA ASN A 113 8.47 -7.53 13.04
C ASN A 113 7.67 -6.24 13.26
N ASP A 114 7.95 -5.47 14.33
CA ASP A 114 7.27 -4.21 14.61
C ASP A 114 7.67 -3.11 13.63
N GLN A 115 8.89 -3.15 13.08
CA GLN A 115 9.36 -2.25 12.02
C GLN A 115 8.52 -2.42 10.74
N VAL A 116 8.42 -3.64 10.20
CA VAL A 116 7.64 -3.92 8.98
C VAL A 116 6.16 -3.57 9.17
N ALA A 117 5.57 -3.92 10.34
CA ALA A 117 4.18 -3.59 10.63
C ALA A 117 3.93 -2.08 10.67
N THR A 118 4.91 -1.28 11.13
CA THR A 118 4.85 0.18 11.12
C THR A 118 4.94 0.72 9.70
N ASP A 119 5.90 0.25 8.91
CA ASP A 119 6.15 0.74 7.56
C ASP A 119 4.98 0.45 6.64
N MET A 120 4.36 -0.72 6.76
CA MET A 120 3.15 -1.08 6.02
C MET A 120 1.98 -0.15 6.34
N ARG A 121 1.78 0.22 7.61
CA ARG A 121 0.72 1.18 8.00
C ARG A 121 1.00 2.58 7.45
N LEU A 122 2.24 3.05 7.53
CA LEU A 122 2.63 4.35 6.97
C LEU A 122 2.44 4.38 5.45
N TRP A 123 2.89 3.34 4.75
CA TRP A 123 2.69 3.20 3.30
C TRP A 123 1.22 3.19 2.92
N MET A 124 0.43 2.37 3.59
CA MET A 124 -0.99 2.23 3.28
C MET A 124 -1.78 3.49 3.55
N ARG A 125 -1.42 4.27 4.56
CA ARG A 125 -2.01 5.59 4.83
C ARG A 125 -1.86 6.54 3.64
N ASP A 126 -0.68 6.56 3.02
CA ASP A 126 -0.42 7.39 1.85
C ASP A 126 -1.15 6.86 0.60
N GLU A 127 -1.21 5.54 0.42
CA GLU A 127 -1.95 4.92 -0.68
C GLU A 127 -3.47 5.15 -0.56
N ILE A 128 -4.02 5.09 0.65
CA ILE A 128 -5.42 5.43 0.89
C ILE A 128 -5.69 6.89 0.50
N ALA A 129 -4.87 7.84 0.95
CA ALA A 129 -5.03 9.25 0.61
C ALA A 129 -4.94 9.48 -0.91
N SER A 130 -3.99 8.82 -1.58
CA SER A 130 -3.84 8.87 -3.03
C SER A 130 -5.07 8.31 -3.76
N LEU A 131 -5.61 7.17 -3.30
CA LEU A 131 -6.78 6.54 -3.88
C LEU A 131 -8.04 7.38 -3.68
N GLN A 132 -8.24 7.96 -2.50
CA GLN A 132 -9.32 8.90 -2.20
C GLN A 132 -9.27 10.12 -3.13
N GLY A 133 -8.08 10.67 -3.38
CA GLY A 133 -7.89 11.76 -4.34
C GLY A 133 -8.30 11.37 -5.77
N LYS A 134 -7.97 10.15 -6.21
CA LYS A 134 -8.39 9.62 -7.53
C LYS A 134 -9.90 9.41 -7.61
N ILE A 135 -10.53 8.89 -6.55
CA ILE A 135 -11.98 8.74 -6.45
C ILE A 135 -12.66 10.11 -6.57
N ALA A 136 -12.21 11.10 -5.80
CA ALA A 136 -12.75 12.45 -5.85
C ALA A 136 -12.63 13.09 -7.25
N ASN A 137 -11.53 12.86 -7.95
CA ASN A 137 -11.35 13.34 -9.32
C ASN A 137 -12.32 12.66 -10.30
N LEU A 138 -12.57 11.37 -10.15
CA LEU A 138 -13.54 10.65 -10.97
C LEU A 138 -14.97 11.13 -10.68
N GLN A 139 -15.33 11.36 -9.41
CA GLN A 139 -16.62 11.95 -9.02
C GLN A 139 -16.82 13.33 -9.65
N LYS A 140 -15.79 14.21 -9.58
CA LYS A 140 -15.85 15.54 -10.24
C LYS A 140 -16.08 15.43 -11.74
N ALA A 141 -15.45 14.46 -12.41
CA ALA A 141 -15.66 14.25 -13.85
C ALA A 141 -17.10 13.82 -14.15
N PHE A 142 -17.71 12.96 -13.33
CA PHE A 142 -19.11 12.57 -13.48
C PHE A 142 -20.08 13.71 -13.20
N VAL A 143 -19.82 14.51 -12.16
CA VAL A 143 -20.65 15.71 -11.87
C VAL A 143 -20.58 16.70 -13.03
N ALA A 144 -19.40 17.02 -13.50
CA ALA A 144 -19.22 17.94 -14.64
C ALA A 144 -19.87 17.44 -15.94
N LEU A 145 -19.95 16.10 -16.12
CA LEU A 145 -20.66 15.52 -17.24
C LEU A 145 -22.16 15.55 -17.02
N ALA A 146 -22.64 15.26 -15.80
CA ALA A 146 -24.04 15.32 -15.42
C ALA A 146 -24.64 16.73 -15.59
N GLU A 147 -23.88 17.78 -15.24
CA GLU A 147 -24.30 19.17 -15.43
C GLU A 147 -24.61 19.53 -16.89
N LYS A 148 -23.97 18.85 -17.86
CA LYS A 148 -24.20 19.07 -19.29
C LYS A 148 -25.49 18.41 -19.82
N TYR A 149 -25.97 17.39 -19.12
CA TYR A 149 -27.06 16.54 -19.58
C TYR A 149 -28.20 16.43 -18.52
N THR A 150 -28.48 17.53 -17.83
CA THR A 150 -29.51 17.60 -16.77
C THR A 150 -30.92 17.32 -17.27
N ASP A 151 -31.22 17.76 -18.48
CA ASP A 151 -32.56 17.67 -19.08
C ASP A 151 -32.67 16.53 -20.11
N ASP A 152 -31.55 15.90 -20.46
CA ASP A 152 -31.52 14.83 -21.44
C ASP A 152 -32.01 13.53 -20.80
N VAL A 153 -32.98 12.88 -21.46
CA VAL A 153 -33.65 11.67 -20.97
C VAL A 153 -33.11 10.44 -21.68
N MET A 154 -32.84 9.39 -20.93
CA MET A 154 -32.51 8.07 -21.43
C MET A 154 -33.40 7.00 -20.80
N PRO A 155 -33.61 5.83 -21.44
CA PRO A 155 -34.26 4.72 -20.78
C PRO A 155 -33.33 4.09 -19.74
N ALA A 156 -33.83 3.88 -18.52
CA ALA A 156 -33.20 2.96 -17.59
C ALA A 156 -33.56 1.51 -17.95
N TYR A 157 -32.74 0.56 -17.48
CA TYR A 157 -32.88 -0.86 -17.80
C TYR A 157 -32.99 -1.68 -16.52
N THR A 158 -33.89 -2.65 -16.53
CA THR A 158 -33.90 -3.81 -15.63
C THR A 158 -33.96 -5.06 -16.48
N HIS A 159 -33.20 -6.10 -16.15
CA HIS A 159 -33.12 -7.33 -16.95
C HIS A 159 -32.71 -7.11 -18.42
N LEU A 160 -31.94 -6.03 -18.69
CA LEU A 160 -31.63 -5.54 -20.04
C LEU A 160 -32.88 -5.20 -20.88
N GLN A 161 -34.02 -4.97 -20.23
CA GLN A 161 -35.26 -4.49 -20.83
C GLN A 161 -35.49 -3.04 -20.46
N ARG A 162 -36.01 -2.24 -21.39
CA ARG A 162 -36.36 -0.83 -21.13
C ARG A 162 -37.37 -0.75 -19.99
N ALA A 163 -37.05 0.10 -19.01
CA ALA A 163 -37.89 0.33 -17.85
C ALA A 163 -38.33 1.80 -17.79
N GLN A 164 -38.08 2.49 -16.69
CA GLN A 164 -38.50 3.90 -16.51
C GLN A 164 -37.54 4.86 -17.21
N PRO A 165 -38.01 6.03 -17.68
CA PRO A 165 -37.13 7.10 -18.11
C PRO A 165 -36.35 7.67 -16.93
N VAL A 166 -35.09 8.02 -17.15
CA VAL A 166 -34.24 8.74 -16.18
C VAL A 166 -33.47 9.82 -16.93
N THR A 167 -33.00 10.85 -16.25
CA THR A 167 -32.05 11.78 -16.87
C THR A 167 -30.65 11.16 -16.92
N ILE A 168 -29.88 11.53 -17.96
CA ILE A 168 -28.47 11.13 -18.05
C ILE A 168 -27.72 11.57 -16.81
N ALA A 169 -28.02 12.77 -16.29
CA ALA A 169 -27.45 13.26 -15.03
C ALA A 169 -27.72 12.31 -13.86
N SER A 170 -28.97 11.87 -13.66
CA SER A 170 -29.32 10.93 -12.59
C SER A 170 -28.58 9.60 -12.72
N TYR A 171 -28.46 9.09 -13.94
CA TYR A 171 -27.68 7.86 -14.21
C TYR A 171 -26.21 8.04 -13.82
N LEU A 172 -25.54 9.11 -14.25
CA LEU A 172 -24.13 9.37 -13.94
C LEU A 172 -23.90 9.59 -12.44
N LEU A 173 -24.80 10.30 -11.77
CA LEU A 173 -24.71 10.54 -10.33
C LEU A 173 -24.87 9.27 -9.50
N SER A 174 -25.48 8.22 -10.03
CA SER A 174 -25.53 6.91 -9.34
C SER A 174 -24.14 6.34 -9.08
N PHE A 175 -23.17 6.55 -9.97
CA PHE A 175 -21.78 6.16 -9.77
C PHE A 175 -21.06 7.07 -8.77
N VAL A 176 -21.41 8.36 -8.72
CA VAL A 176 -20.89 9.28 -7.69
C VAL A 176 -21.23 8.78 -6.29
N GLU A 177 -22.47 8.29 -6.09
CA GLU A 177 -22.92 7.71 -4.82
C GLU A 177 -22.19 6.40 -4.46
N MET A 178 -21.88 5.53 -5.44
CA MET A 178 -21.07 4.33 -5.20
C MET A 178 -19.67 4.72 -4.74
N LEU A 179 -19.02 5.64 -5.44
CA LEU A 179 -17.68 6.13 -5.14
C LEU A 179 -17.61 6.90 -3.82
N ALA A 180 -18.69 7.60 -3.41
CA ALA A 180 -18.76 8.26 -2.11
C ALA A 180 -18.72 7.24 -0.96
N ARG A 181 -19.43 6.12 -1.10
CA ARG A 181 -19.37 5.02 -0.13
C ARG A 181 -17.98 4.36 -0.08
N ASP A 182 -17.30 4.25 -1.23
CA ASP A 182 -15.94 3.71 -1.29
C ASP A 182 -14.95 4.63 -0.60
N HIS A 183 -15.07 5.95 -0.81
CA HIS A 183 -14.27 6.95 -0.10
C HIS A 183 -14.46 6.86 1.41
N CYS A 184 -15.69 6.67 1.88
CA CYS A 184 -16.01 6.51 3.29
C CYS A 184 -15.37 5.24 3.89
N ARG A 185 -15.41 4.11 3.17
CA ARG A 185 -14.76 2.86 3.61
C ARG A 185 -13.25 3.05 3.78
N LEU A 186 -12.59 3.64 2.80
CA LEU A 186 -11.16 3.95 2.89
C LEU A 186 -10.83 4.85 4.08
N SER A 187 -11.70 5.82 4.41
CA SER A 187 -11.54 6.67 5.60
C SER A 187 -11.63 5.83 6.89
N ASN A 188 -12.57 4.90 6.97
CA ASN A 188 -12.72 4.01 8.12
C ASN A 188 -11.52 3.06 8.26
N CYS A 189 -11.07 2.44 7.18
CA CYS A 189 -9.86 1.63 7.16
C CYS A 189 -8.65 2.43 7.66
N SER A 190 -8.45 3.66 7.16
CA SER A 190 -7.38 4.55 7.63
C SER A 190 -7.48 4.85 9.12
N ALA A 191 -8.67 5.12 9.65
CA ALA A 191 -8.86 5.41 11.08
C ALA A 191 -8.56 4.19 11.96
N ILE A 192 -9.01 3.00 11.57
CA ILE A 192 -8.78 1.75 12.34
C ILE A 192 -7.29 1.41 12.37
N MET A 193 -6.60 1.52 11.24
CA MET A 193 -5.20 1.13 11.16
C MET A 193 -4.21 2.17 11.72
N ASN A 194 -4.65 3.42 12.03
CA ASN A 194 -3.76 4.52 12.42
C ASN A 194 -3.28 4.42 13.88
N VAL A 195 -2.86 3.23 14.29
CA VAL A 195 -2.27 2.95 15.60
C VAL A 195 -0.87 2.32 15.43
N SER A 196 0.11 2.82 16.21
CA SER A 196 1.51 2.45 16.04
C SER A 196 1.82 1.11 16.70
N PRO A 197 2.37 0.13 15.97
CA PRO A 197 2.92 -1.10 16.54
C PRO A 197 4.37 -0.93 17.02
N LEU A 198 5.06 0.15 16.65
CA LEU A 198 6.49 0.32 16.92
C LEU A 198 6.78 0.34 18.42
N GLY A 199 7.73 -0.50 18.82
CA GLY A 199 8.05 -0.79 20.22
C GLY A 199 7.34 -2.02 20.79
N CYS A 200 6.49 -2.71 20.00
CA CYS A 200 6.00 -4.05 20.35
C CYS A 200 7.11 -5.10 20.34
N GLY A 201 8.24 -4.79 19.71
CA GLY A 201 9.38 -5.68 19.60
C GLY A 201 9.07 -6.93 18.77
N ALA A 202 9.73 -8.03 19.09
CA ALA A 202 9.50 -9.28 18.38
C ALA A 202 8.16 -9.93 18.76
N VAL A 203 7.74 -9.80 20.02
CA VAL A 203 6.55 -10.48 20.58
C VAL A 203 5.97 -9.72 21.79
N ALA A 204 6.81 -9.33 22.76
CA ALA A 204 6.37 -8.90 24.10
C ALA A 204 6.94 -7.54 24.53
N GLY A 205 7.21 -6.67 23.59
CA GLY A 205 7.82 -5.37 23.85
C GLY A 205 9.32 -5.44 24.10
N SER A 206 9.84 -4.50 24.87
CA SER A 206 11.26 -4.39 25.21
C SER A 206 11.43 -4.11 26.70
N THR A 207 12.52 -4.60 27.28
CA THR A 207 12.94 -4.23 28.66
C THR A 207 13.62 -2.85 28.73
N LEU A 208 13.90 -2.25 27.59
CA LEU A 208 14.44 -0.88 27.50
C LEU A 208 13.31 0.15 27.71
N PRO A 209 13.63 1.33 28.28
CA PRO A 209 12.63 2.36 28.56
C PRO A 209 12.20 3.12 27.29
N LEU A 210 11.64 2.40 26.32
CA LEU A 210 11.15 3.00 25.06
C LEU A 210 9.89 3.83 25.29
N ASP A 211 9.84 5.04 24.76
CA ASP A 211 8.63 5.87 24.73
C ASP A 211 7.88 5.67 23.42
N ARG A 212 6.96 4.68 23.41
CA ARG A 212 6.13 4.33 22.26
C ARG A 212 5.18 5.48 21.86
N ASN A 213 4.70 6.27 22.83
CA ASN A 213 3.82 7.41 22.54
C ASN A 213 4.58 8.53 21.82
N ASN A 214 5.82 8.79 22.22
CA ASN A 214 6.69 9.76 21.53
C ASN A 214 6.88 9.35 20.06
N THR A 215 7.21 8.09 19.81
CA THR A 215 7.41 7.58 18.45
C THR A 215 6.12 7.64 17.63
N ALA A 216 4.99 7.21 18.19
CA ALA A 216 3.68 7.26 17.52
C ALA A 216 3.32 8.71 17.13
N LYS A 217 3.48 9.67 18.05
CA LYS A 217 3.23 11.09 17.79
C LYS A 217 4.11 11.66 16.68
N ARG A 218 5.41 11.30 16.65
CA ARG A 218 6.34 11.71 15.59
C ARG A 218 5.94 11.20 14.21
N LEU A 219 5.32 10.03 14.16
CA LEU A 219 4.87 9.37 12.94
C LEU A 219 3.42 9.71 12.55
N GLY A 220 2.73 10.54 13.37
CA GLY A 220 1.34 10.94 13.09
C GLY A 220 0.32 9.84 13.30
N PHE A 221 0.61 8.86 14.16
CA PHE A 221 -0.38 7.89 14.61
C PHE A 221 -1.26 8.47 15.71
N ASP A 222 -2.51 8.04 15.79
CA ASP A 222 -3.50 8.47 16.80
C ASP A 222 -3.24 7.84 18.17
N GLY A 223 -2.48 6.76 18.23
CA GLY A 223 -2.15 6.04 19.45
C GLY A 223 -1.17 4.90 19.22
N ILE A 224 -1.06 4.04 20.21
CA ILE A 224 -0.21 2.85 20.19
C ILE A 224 -1.04 1.59 20.30
N MET A 225 -0.60 0.47 19.71
CA MET A 225 -1.22 -0.84 19.92
C MET A 225 -1.14 -1.24 21.39
N ASN A 226 -2.27 -1.65 21.97
CA ASN A 226 -2.40 -1.97 23.39
C ASN A 226 -1.75 -3.30 23.78
N ASN A 227 -1.70 -4.24 22.85
CA ASN A 227 -1.10 -5.56 23.06
C ASN A 227 0.04 -5.78 22.07
N SER A 228 1.23 -6.16 22.58
CA SER A 228 2.42 -6.29 21.72
C SER A 228 2.36 -7.52 20.81
N LEU A 229 1.73 -8.62 21.25
CA LEU A 229 1.54 -9.81 20.42
C LEU A 229 0.67 -9.50 19.21
N ASP A 230 -0.43 -8.81 19.45
CA ASP A 230 -1.35 -8.35 18.41
C ASP A 230 -0.69 -7.31 17.51
N GLY A 231 -0.07 -6.28 18.11
CA GLY A 231 0.47 -5.13 17.36
C GLY A 231 1.54 -5.49 16.35
N MET A 232 2.35 -6.52 16.59
CA MET A 232 3.38 -6.93 15.66
C MET A 232 2.88 -7.98 14.64
N SER A 233 1.78 -8.67 14.91
CA SER A 233 1.23 -9.73 14.05
C SER A 233 0.02 -9.29 13.23
N ASP A 234 -0.69 -8.23 13.63
CA ASP A 234 -1.89 -7.75 12.96
C ASP A 234 -1.60 -7.40 11.48
N ARG A 235 -2.44 -7.97 10.62
CA ARG A 235 -2.52 -7.67 9.19
C ARG A 235 -3.97 -7.54 8.71
N ASP A 236 -4.92 -7.41 9.66
CA ASP A 236 -6.34 -7.25 9.33
C ASP A 236 -6.58 -6.02 8.47
N PHE A 237 -5.85 -4.93 8.75
CA PHE A 237 -5.89 -3.71 7.97
C PHE A 237 -5.49 -3.91 6.50
N CYS A 238 -4.59 -4.86 6.20
CA CYS A 238 -4.24 -5.22 4.83
C CYS A 238 -5.42 -5.90 4.12
N ALA A 239 -6.10 -6.82 4.82
CA ALA A 239 -7.29 -7.50 4.28
C ALA A 239 -8.44 -6.51 4.08
N GLU A 240 -8.68 -5.59 5.01
CA GLU A 240 -9.68 -4.53 4.91
C GLU A 240 -9.39 -3.60 3.72
N PHE A 241 -8.16 -3.13 3.57
CA PHE A 241 -7.77 -2.30 2.44
C PHE A 241 -7.97 -3.00 1.08
N ILE A 242 -7.59 -4.28 0.97
CA ILE A 242 -7.80 -5.07 -0.25
C ILE A 242 -9.30 -5.29 -0.50
N PHE A 243 -10.11 -5.46 0.55
CA PHE A 243 -11.56 -5.54 0.44
C PHE A 243 -12.14 -4.24 -0.12
N ASP A 244 -11.75 -3.09 0.40
CA ASP A 244 -12.16 -1.78 -0.11
C ASP A 244 -11.76 -1.61 -1.59
N CYS A 245 -10.52 -1.95 -1.93
CA CYS A 245 -10.06 -1.97 -3.32
C CYS A 245 -10.89 -2.91 -4.21
N SER A 246 -11.33 -4.05 -3.68
CA SER A 246 -12.17 -5.02 -4.41
C SER A 246 -13.57 -4.46 -4.69
N LEU A 247 -14.16 -3.72 -3.75
CA LEU A 247 -15.44 -3.04 -3.98
C LEU A 247 -15.30 -1.91 -5.00
N ILE A 248 -14.26 -1.09 -4.91
CA ILE A 248 -13.95 -0.06 -5.91
C ILE A 248 -13.80 -0.70 -7.30
N ALA A 249 -13.02 -1.77 -7.41
CA ALA A 249 -12.83 -2.50 -8.66
C ALA A 249 -14.16 -3.08 -9.20
N THR A 250 -15.05 -3.56 -8.32
CA THR A 250 -16.38 -4.04 -8.67
C THR A 250 -17.26 -2.91 -9.20
N HIS A 251 -17.26 -1.73 -8.57
CA HIS A 251 -18.02 -0.57 -9.04
C HIS A 251 -17.49 -0.07 -10.39
N LEU A 252 -16.16 -0.02 -10.57
CA LEU A 252 -15.55 0.35 -11.84
C LEU A 252 -15.83 -0.69 -12.94
N SER A 253 -15.87 -1.97 -12.60
CA SER A 253 -16.25 -3.05 -13.53
C SER A 253 -17.69 -2.92 -14.01
N ARG A 254 -18.63 -2.59 -13.11
CA ARG A 254 -20.03 -2.36 -13.47
C ARG A 254 -20.20 -1.13 -14.36
N LEU A 255 -19.52 -0.03 -14.03
CA LEU A 255 -19.47 1.16 -14.87
C LEU A 255 -18.94 0.82 -16.27
N ALA A 256 -17.85 0.07 -16.34
CA ALA A 256 -17.24 -0.31 -17.60
C ALA A 256 -18.19 -1.18 -18.46
N GLU A 257 -18.91 -2.12 -17.82
CA GLU A 257 -19.89 -2.96 -18.50
C GLU A 257 -21.02 -2.14 -19.10
N ASP A 258 -21.63 -1.24 -18.34
CA ASP A 258 -22.68 -0.35 -18.83
C ASP A 258 -22.19 0.47 -20.03
N PHE A 259 -21.01 1.04 -19.93
CA PHE A 259 -20.43 1.88 -21.01
C PHE A 259 -20.05 1.06 -22.24
N ILE A 260 -19.63 -0.20 -22.08
CA ILE A 260 -19.40 -1.12 -23.20
C ILE A 260 -20.73 -1.36 -23.92
N ILE A 261 -21.77 -1.74 -23.20
CA ILE A 261 -23.11 -1.99 -23.76
C ILE A 261 -23.64 -0.73 -24.46
N PHE A 262 -23.57 0.41 -23.81
CA PHE A 262 -24.11 1.68 -24.35
C PHE A 262 -23.30 2.22 -25.54
N SER A 263 -22.07 1.75 -25.74
CA SER A 263 -21.23 2.12 -26.88
C SER A 263 -21.39 1.20 -28.10
N THR A 264 -22.19 0.11 -27.99
CA THR A 264 -22.46 -0.78 -29.11
C THR A 264 -23.35 -0.11 -30.16
N SER A 265 -23.30 -0.59 -31.40
CA SER A 265 -24.17 -0.11 -32.48
C SER A 265 -25.67 -0.34 -32.21
N GLU A 266 -26.01 -1.32 -31.37
CA GLU A 266 -27.36 -1.66 -30.98
C GLU A 266 -27.98 -0.65 -29.99
N PHE A 267 -27.17 -0.12 -29.07
CA PHE A 267 -27.61 0.87 -28.09
C PHE A 267 -27.31 2.32 -28.54
N ASP A 268 -26.09 2.57 -29.00
CA ASP A 268 -25.60 3.85 -29.53
C ASP A 268 -25.92 5.09 -28.65
N PHE A 269 -25.89 4.91 -27.32
CA PHE A 269 -26.14 6.00 -26.37
C PHE A 269 -24.91 6.83 -26.10
N ILE A 270 -23.72 6.23 -26.19
CA ILE A 270 -22.44 6.90 -25.93
C ILE A 270 -21.43 6.54 -27.02
N ARG A 271 -20.50 7.44 -27.26
CA ARG A 271 -19.33 7.19 -28.09
C ARG A 271 -18.06 7.38 -27.27
N VAL A 272 -17.31 6.29 -27.12
CA VAL A 272 -15.98 6.36 -26.48
C VAL A 272 -15.04 7.12 -27.42
N ALA A 273 -14.25 8.06 -26.87
CA ALA A 273 -13.32 8.85 -27.67
C ALA A 273 -12.26 7.96 -28.34
N ASP A 274 -11.90 8.27 -29.59
CA ASP A 274 -11.00 7.47 -30.43
C ASP A 274 -9.67 7.13 -29.76
N LYS A 275 -9.10 8.06 -29.00
CA LYS A 275 -7.84 7.86 -28.26
C LYS A 275 -7.90 6.79 -27.17
N TYR A 276 -9.10 6.31 -26.83
CA TYR A 276 -9.33 5.23 -25.84
C TYR A 276 -9.93 3.98 -26.50
N CYS A 277 -9.95 3.91 -27.81
CA CYS A 277 -10.43 2.77 -28.58
C CYS A 277 -9.27 2.18 -29.38
N THR A 278 -9.41 0.90 -29.74
CA THR A 278 -8.62 0.27 -30.80
C THR A 278 -9.48 -0.03 -32.00
N SER A 279 -8.86 -0.24 -33.17
CA SER A 279 -9.54 -0.63 -34.40
C SER A 279 -9.13 -2.04 -34.83
N SER A 280 -9.82 -2.56 -35.83
CA SER A 280 -9.46 -3.86 -36.45
C SER A 280 -8.71 -3.61 -37.76
N SER A 281 -7.62 -4.36 -37.98
CA SER A 281 -6.91 -4.33 -39.28
C SER A 281 -7.75 -4.91 -40.40
N MET A 282 -8.69 -5.82 -40.09
CA MET A 282 -9.58 -6.45 -41.06
C MET A 282 -10.88 -5.67 -41.30
N MET A 283 -11.39 -5.00 -40.25
CA MET A 283 -12.67 -4.30 -40.26
C MET A 283 -12.48 -2.81 -39.87
N PRO A 284 -12.22 -1.92 -40.83
CA PRO A 284 -11.88 -0.51 -40.56
C PRO A 284 -12.95 0.25 -39.80
N GLN A 285 -14.21 -0.12 -39.91
CA GLN A 285 -15.33 0.48 -39.22
C GLN A 285 -15.41 0.10 -37.73
N LYS A 286 -14.70 -0.96 -37.30
CA LYS A 286 -14.79 -1.49 -35.95
C LYS A 286 -14.03 -0.64 -34.95
N ARG A 287 -14.67 -0.36 -33.83
CA ARG A 287 -14.11 0.38 -32.70
C ARG A 287 -14.31 -0.44 -31.44
N ASN A 288 -13.21 -0.78 -30.79
CA ASN A 288 -13.22 -1.64 -29.60
C ASN A 288 -13.01 -0.76 -28.36
N PRO A 289 -13.84 -0.91 -27.30
CA PRO A 289 -13.68 -0.17 -26.05
C PRO A 289 -12.68 -0.86 -25.10
N ASP A 290 -11.47 -1.18 -25.58
CA ASP A 290 -10.50 -2.02 -24.86
C ASP A 290 -10.17 -1.51 -23.46
N MET A 291 -10.14 -0.19 -23.25
CA MET A 291 -9.86 0.37 -21.93
C MET A 291 -10.94 -0.03 -20.91
N LEU A 292 -12.20 -0.03 -21.32
CA LEU A 292 -13.32 -0.46 -20.47
C LEU A 292 -13.28 -1.96 -20.23
N GLU A 293 -12.96 -2.76 -21.25
CA GLU A 293 -12.81 -4.21 -21.11
C GLU A 293 -11.67 -4.58 -20.16
N LEU A 294 -10.55 -3.85 -20.22
CA LEU A 294 -9.42 -4.05 -19.30
C LEU A 294 -9.76 -3.63 -17.86
N ILE A 295 -10.55 -2.57 -17.65
CA ILE A 295 -11.05 -2.20 -16.31
C ILE A 295 -11.88 -3.35 -15.74
N ARG A 296 -12.82 -3.87 -16.52
CA ARG A 296 -13.65 -5.03 -16.16
C ARG A 296 -12.79 -6.26 -15.86
N GLY A 297 -11.85 -6.60 -16.74
CA GLY A 297 -11.01 -7.79 -16.62
C GLY A 297 -10.04 -7.74 -15.43
N LYS A 298 -9.38 -6.59 -15.19
CA LYS A 298 -8.39 -6.44 -14.11
C LYS A 298 -8.99 -6.45 -12.71
N SER A 299 -10.29 -6.20 -12.56
CA SER A 299 -11.00 -6.32 -11.27
C SER A 299 -10.86 -7.71 -10.65
N ALA A 300 -10.79 -8.75 -11.49
CA ALA A 300 -10.61 -10.13 -11.02
C ALA A 300 -9.31 -10.33 -10.24
N GLY A 301 -8.21 -9.68 -10.65
CA GLY A 301 -6.93 -9.76 -9.93
C GLY A 301 -7.01 -9.21 -8.52
N VAL A 302 -7.69 -8.07 -8.33
CA VAL A 302 -7.87 -7.45 -7.00
C VAL A 302 -8.69 -8.35 -6.08
N ILE A 303 -9.80 -8.91 -6.58
CA ILE A 303 -10.64 -9.85 -5.83
C ILE A 303 -9.85 -11.12 -5.47
N GLY A 304 -9.03 -11.62 -6.42
CA GLY A 304 -8.14 -12.75 -6.17
C GLY A 304 -7.14 -12.50 -5.04
N CYS A 305 -6.57 -11.28 -4.97
CA CYS A 305 -5.67 -10.86 -3.88
C CYS A 305 -6.38 -10.88 -2.52
N LEU A 306 -7.64 -10.47 -2.42
CA LEU A 306 -8.42 -10.54 -1.18
C LEU A 306 -8.56 -11.98 -0.69
N THR A 307 -8.94 -12.87 -1.59
CA THR A 307 -9.07 -14.31 -1.28
C THR A 307 -7.74 -14.90 -0.84
N ALA A 308 -6.65 -14.57 -1.52
CA ALA A 308 -5.31 -15.02 -1.15
C ALA A 308 -4.91 -14.52 0.24
N MET A 309 -5.14 -13.22 0.55
CA MET A 309 -4.82 -12.61 1.84
C MET A 309 -5.58 -13.28 2.98
N LEU A 310 -6.89 -13.43 2.87
CA LEU A 310 -7.71 -14.10 3.89
C LEU A 310 -7.32 -15.57 4.07
N THR A 311 -6.99 -16.27 2.98
CA THR A 311 -6.56 -17.66 3.02
C THR A 311 -5.21 -17.81 3.71
N MET A 312 -4.29 -16.87 3.51
CA MET A 312 -3.00 -16.84 4.19
C MET A 312 -3.19 -16.61 5.69
N LEU A 313 -3.98 -15.62 6.10
CA LEU A 313 -4.14 -15.25 7.50
C LEU A 313 -4.86 -16.31 8.33
N LYS A 314 -5.86 -17.03 7.79
CA LYS A 314 -6.76 -17.93 8.53
C LYS A 314 -6.09 -19.07 9.28
N GLY A 315 -4.93 -19.51 8.87
CA GLY A 315 -4.26 -20.71 9.40
C GLY A 315 -2.99 -20.43 10.17
N GLN A 316 -2.65 -19.17 10.39
CA GLN A 316 -1.43 -18.81 11.09
C GLN A 316 -1.60 -18.95 12.60
N PRO A 317 -0.58 -19.47 13.33
CA PRO A 317 -0.54 -19.37 14.78
C PRO A 317 -0.39 -17.91 15.21
N SER A 318 -0.76 -17.60 16.46
CA SER A 318 -0.54 -16.26 17.03
C SER A 318 0.92 -15.84 16.90
N THR A 319 1.16 -14.55 16.75
CA THR A 319 2.44 -13.92 16.51
C THR A 319 2.88 -13.92 15.04
N TYR A 320 4.08 -13.42 14.77
CA TYR A 320 4.60 -13.30 13.40
C TYR A 320 5.09 -14.65 12.86
N ASN A 321 4.67 -14.94 11.65
CA ASN A 321 5.24 -16.02 10.83
C ASN A 321 5.60 -15.44 9.44
N ARG A 322 6.55 -16.08 8.77
CA ARG A 322 7.08 -15.58 7.49
C ARG A 322 6.08 -15.61 6.34
N ASP A 323 4.96 -16.28 6.51
CA ASP A 323 3.81 -16.23 5.59
C ASP A 323 3.32 -14.80 5.32
N MET A 324 3.55 -13.89 6.28
CA MET A 324 3.14 -12.48 6.19
C MET A 324 4.13 -11.56 5.48
N GLN A 325 5.21 -12.11 4.97
CA GLN A 325 6.28 -11.37 4.29
C GLN A 325 6.05 -11.30 2.77
#